data_59ba74637d5a35da49cc34963f3d1fd8
#
_entry.id   59ba74637d5a35da49cc34963f3d1fd8
#
_cell.length_a   1.000
_cell.length_b   1.000
_cell.length_c   1.000
_cell.angle_alpha   90.00
_cell.angle_beta   90.00
_cell.angle_gamma   90.00
#
_symmetry.space_group_name_H-M   'P 1'
#
loop_
_entity.id
_entity.type
_entity.pdbx_description
1 polymer ?
#
loop_
_entity_poly.entity_id
_entity_poly.type
_entity_poly.pdbx_seq_one_letter_code
_entity_poly.pdbx_strand_id
1 'polypeptide(L)'
;MAISRAQMLKELLPGLNALFGLEYEKYEDEHEMIYETESSDRSFEEEVKLSGFAAAPVKAEGSAISYDSAQEAFTARYNHETIAMGFSITEEAMEDNLYDSLSARYTKALARAMAYTKQVKAAYPLNNGFSNSFQSGDGVNLFTASGDGVTGGDGHPLVSGGKNNNRPVTAADLNETSLENAVIEIAAFTDERGLLIAARPRSLIVPPALMFTANRLLETTQRVGTADNDINAIRNMGAIPEGYSVNHYLTDSNAFFIITDVPNGMKHFQRTSLETSMDGDFDTGNVRYKARERYSF
;
A
#
# COMPACT_ATOMS: atom_id res chain seq x y z
N MET A 1 27.65 -42.08 -19.61
CA MET A 1 28.03 -40.65 -19.55
C MET A 1 27.73 -40.18 -18.13
N ALA A 2 28.74 -39.79 -17.39
CA ALA A 2 28.47 -39.16 -16.09
C ALA A 2 27.93 -37.75 -16.34
N ILE A 3 26.69 -37.47 -15.96
CA ILE A 3 26.11 -36.13 -16.00
C ILE A 3 26.90 -35.30 -15.00
N SER A 4 27.57 -34.23 -15.46
CA SER A 4 28.34 -33.39 -14.57
C SER A 4 27.37 -32.60 -13.67
N ARG A 5 27.69 -32.39 -12.39
CA ARG A 5 26.93 -31.61 -11.44
C ARG A 5 26.57 -30.21 -11.98
N ALA A 6 27.49 -29.55 -12.70
CA ALA A 6 27.30 -28.27 -13.34
C ALA A 6 26.22 -28.30 -14.43
N GLN A 7 26.07 -29.45 -15.13
CA GLN A 7 25.05 -29.64 -16.16
C GLN A 7 23.66 -29.83 -15.55
N MET A 8 23.58 -30.59 -14.44
CA MET A 8 22.36 -30.83 -13.69
C MET A 8 21.82 -29.52 -13.09
N LEU A 9 22.67 -28.67 -12.52
CA LEU A 9 22.30 -27.34 -12.01
C LEU A 9 21.72 -26.45 -13.13
N LYS A 10 22.30 -26.47 -14.32
CA LYS A 10 21.82 -25.68 -15.47
C LYS A 10 20.46 -26.14 -16.00
N GLU A 11 20.14 -27.40 -15.91
CA GLU A 11 18.87 -27.96 -16.35
C GLU A 11 17.76 -27.78 -15.30
N LEU A 12 18.09 -27.82 -14.01
CA LEU A 12 17.14 -27.67 -12.91
C LEU A 12 16.66 -26.22 -12.73
N LEU A 13 17.57 -25.24 -12.89
CA LEU A 13 17.27 -23.82 -12.64
C LEU A 13 16.10 -23.27 -13.46
N PRO A 14 15.97 -23.50 -14.78
CA PRO A 14 14.83 -22.99 -15.55
C PRO A 14 13.49 -23.54 -15.06
N GLY A 15 13.46 -24.83 -14.68
CA GLY A 15 12.26 -25.47 -14.15
C GLY A 15 11.82 -24.90 -12.81
N LEU A 16 12.75 -24.68 -11.90
CA LEU A 16 12.47 -24.08 -10.60
C LEU A 16 12.05 -22.62 -10.74
N ASN A 17 12.68 -21.85 -11.62
CA ASN A 17 12.30 -20.46 -11.88
C ASN A 17 10.90 -20.36 -12.47
N ALA A 18 10.56 -21.21 -13.44
CA ALA A 18 9.22 -21.26 -14.01
C ALA A 18 8.16 -21.64 -12.96
N LEU A 19 8.46 -22.64 -12.12
CA LEU A 19 7.58 -23.06 -11.04
C LEU A 19 7.41 -21.96 -9.99
N PHE A 20 8.49 -21.26 -9.65
CA PHE A 20 8.46 -20.13 -8.72
C PHE A 20 7.57 -19.01 -9.26
N GLY A 21 7.77 -18.60 -10.52
CA GLY A 21 6.96 -17.55 -11.15
C GLY A 21 5.47 -17.90 -11.18
N LEU A 22 5.13 -19.11 -11.65
CA LEU A 22 3.75 -19.59 -11.68
C LEU A 22 3.09 -19.66 -10.29
N GLU A 23 3.85 -19.98 -9.25
CA GLU A 23 3.29 -20.02 -7.90
C GLU A 23 3.19 -18.63 -7.28
N TYR A 24 4.15 -17.73 -7.56
CA TYR A 24 4.13 -16.34 -7.08
C TYR A 24 2.96 -15.56 -7.68
N GLU A 25 2.70 -15.71 -8.98
CA GLU A 25 1.59 -15.05 -9.70
C GLU A 25 0.19 -15.50 -9.24
N LYS A 26 0.07 -16.59 -8.48
CA LYS A 26 -1.22 -17.04 -7.91
C LYS A 26 -1.68 -16.16 -6.74
N TYR A 27 -0.78 -15.45 -6.11
CA TYR A 27 -1.11 -14.56 -5.01
C TYR A 27 -1.39 -13.17 -5.58
N GLU A 28 -2.64 -12.71 -5.41
CA GLU A 28 -3.06 -11.39 -5.85
C GLU A 28 -2.27 -10.30 -5.11
N ASP A 29 -1.84 -9.30 -5.84
CA ASP A 29 -1.13 -8.15 -5.31
C ASP A 29 -2.15 -7.11 -4.78
N GLU A 30 -2.73 -7.39 -3.59
CA GLU A 30 -3.73 -6.54 -2.93
C GLU A 30 -3.22 -5.11 -2.66
N HIS A 31 -1.89 -4.93 -2.62
CA HIS A 31 -1.28 -3.62 -2.39
C HIS A 31 -1.39 -2.67 -3.59
N GLU A 32 -1.56 -3.16 -4.81
CA GLU A 32 -1.67 -2.32 -6.02
C GLU A 32 -2.89 -1.39 -6.00
N MET A 33 -3.94 -1.79 -5.28
CA MET A 33 -5.13 -0.96 -5.10
C MET A 33 -4.89 0.24 -4.17
N ILE A 34 -3.81 0.19 -3.37
CA ILE A 34 -3.51 1.16 -2.31
C ILE A 34 -2.35 2.08 -2.73
N TYR A 35 -1.34 1.50 -3.37
CA TYR A 35 -0.08 2.16 -3.66
C TYR A 35 0.12 2.42 -5.14
N GLU A 36 0.68 3.57 -5.45
CA GLU A 36 1.24 3.86 -6.77
C GLU A 36 2.66 3.32 -6.82
N THR A 37 2.96 2.42 -7.79
CA THR A 37 4.27 1.77 -7.90
C THR A 37 5.19 2.57 -8.80
N GLU A 38 6.34 2.96 -8.27
CA GLU A 38 7.42 3.64 -8.97
C GLU A 38 8.72 2.83 -8.91
N SER A 39 9.58 2.98 -9.91
CA SER A 39 10.92 2.37 -9.90
C SER A 39 11.94 3.31 -9.27
N SER A 40 12.91 2.75 -8.54
CA SER A 40 13.99 3.49 -7.90
C SER A 40 15.36 2.96 -8.31
N ASP A 41 16.33 3.86 -8.49
CA ASP A 41 17.75 3.54 -8.73
C ASP A 41 18.66 3.84 -7.54
N ARG A 42 18.11 4.39 -6.45
CA ARG A 42 18.86 4.87 -5.29
C ARG A 42 18.77 3.88 -4.13
N SER A 43 19.47 4.18 -3.04
CA SER A 43 19.40 3.42 -1.79
C SER A 43 18.17 3.77 -0.95
N PHE A 44 17.60 4.94 -1.15
CA PHE A 44 16.40 5.48 -0.56
C PHE A 44 15.81 6.51 -1.53
N GLU A 45 14.53 6.80 -1.42
CA GLU A 45 13.86 7.92 -2.11
C GLU A 45 13.40 8.95 -1.09
N GLU A 46 13.46 10.21 -1.49
CA GLU A 46 12.95 11.33 -0.70
C GLU A 46 11.98 12.13 -1.55
N GLU A 47 10.79 12.33 -1.01
CA GLU A 47 9.77 13.18 -1.61
C GLU A 47 9.59 14.43 -0.75
N VAL A 48 9.78 15.57 -1.39
CA VAL A 48 9.58 16.87 -0.77
C VAL A 48 8.20 17.40 -1.14
N LYS A 49 7.37 17.63 -0.16
CA LYS A 49 6.07 18.28 -0.35
C LYS A 49 6.28 19.78 -0.52
N LEU A 50 5.86 20.34 -1.65
CA LEU A 50 5.92 21.75 -1.93
C LEU A 50 4.56 22.39 -1.61
N SER A 51 4.56 23.51 -0.88
CA SER A 51 3.37 24.34 -0.77
C SER A 51 3.08 25.00 -2.11
N GLY A 52 1.84 24.99 -2.56
CA GLY A 52 1.42 25.77 -3.71
C GLY A 52 1.49 27.28 -3.47
N PHE A 53 0.82 28.03 -4.32
CA PHE A 53 0.61 29.48 -4.16
C PHE A 53 -0.70 29.76 -3.44
N ALA A 54 -0.81 30.93 -2.79
CA ALA A 54 -2.08 31.41 -2.25
C ALA A 54 -3.08 31.76 -3.38
N ALA A 55 -4.33 32.02 -3.01
CA ALA A 55 -5.33 32.46 -3.98
C ALA A 55 -4.88 33.74 -4.69
N ALA A 56 -4.98 33.74 -6.02
CA ALA A 56 -4.59 34.91 -6.81
C ALA A 56 -5.48 36.15 -6.46
N PRO A 57 -4.89 37.28 -6.06
CA PRO A 57 -5.66 38.46 -5.74
C PRO A 57 -6.20 39.14 -7.00
N VAL A 58 -7.31 39.85 -6.87
CA VAL A 58 -7.86 40.69 -7.95
C VAL A 58 -6.90 41.85 -8.22
N LYS A 59 -6.45 41.98 -9.47
CA LYS A 59 -5.58 43.06 -9.90
C LYS A 59 -6.43 44.30 -10.28
N ALA A 60 -6.20 45.42 -9.64
CA ALA A 60 -6.80 46.68 -10.07
C ALA A 60 -6.13 47.21 -11.34
N GLU A 61 -6.86 47.98 -12.13
CA GLU A 61 -6.34 48.63 -13.34
C GLU A 61 -5.16 49.55 -12.99
N GLY A 62 -4.03 49.43 -13.73
CA GLY A 62 -2.82 50.20 -13.49
C GLY A 62 -1.96 49.76 -12.32
N SER A 63 -2.36 48.81 -11.49
CA SER A 63 -1.53 48.27 -10.40
C SER A 63 -0.54 47.18 -10.90
N ALA A 64 0.55 46.97 -10.15
CA ALA A 64 1.48 45.86 -10.40
C ALA A 64 0.82 44.51 -10.07
N ILE A 65 1.32 43.41 -10.68
CA ILE A 65 0.96 42.04 -10.29
C ILE A 65 1.56 41.74 -8.92
N SER A 66 0.85 40.87 -8.17
CA SER A 66 1.37 40.29 -6.93
C SER A 66 2.24 39.09 -7.23
N TYR A 67 3.38 38.97 -6.56
CA TYR A 67 4.25 37.79 -6.60
C TYR A 67 4.11 37.01 -5.29
N ASP A 68 3.97 35.71 -5.38
CA ASP A 68 3.97 34.80 -4.24
C ASP A 68 5.13 33.80 -4.38
N SER A 69 5.55 33.17 -3.30
CA SER A 69 6.64 32.18 -3.26
C SER A 69 6.16 30.86 -2.70
N ALA A 70 6.45 29.77 -3.41
CA ALA A 70 6.29 28.43 -2.88
C ALA A 70 7.37 28.13 -1.82
N GLN A 71 7.03 27.32 -0.83
CA GLN A 71 7.93 26.88 0.24
C GLN A 71 7.95 25.35 0.28
N GLU A 72 9.09 24.79 0.68
CA GLU A 72 9.18 23.38 1.02
C GLU A 72 8.49 23.15 2.37
N ALA A 73 7.56 22.20 2.43
CA ALA A 73 6.80 21.90 3.64
C ALA A 73 7.48 20.78 4.42
N PHE A 74 7.33 19.55 3.94
CA PHE A 74 7.79 18.35 4.62
C PHE A 74 8.49 17.41 3.65
N THR A 75 9.38 16.55 4.18
CA THR A 75 10.09 15.55 3.41
C THR A 75 9.74 14.16 3.94
N ALA A 76 9.21 13.30 3.07
CA ALA A 76 9.03 11.88 3.36
C ALA A 76 10.21 11.09 2.81
N ARG A 77 10.76 10.17 3.60
CA ARG A 77 11.89 9.33 3.21
C ARG A 77 11.52 7.87 3.22
N TYR A 78 11.71 7.22 2.07
CA TYR A 78 11.45 5.80 1.84
C TYR A 78 12.78 5.04 1.82
N ASN A 79 13.03 4.22 2.84
CA ASN A 79 14.24 3.42 2.94
C ASN A 79 13.97 2.03 2.34
N HIS A 80 14.72 1.66 1.30
CA HIS A 80 14.55 0.37 0.66
C HIS A 80 15.08 -0.77 1.53
N GLU A 81 14.23 -1.74 1.81
CA GLU A 81 14.58 -2.96 2.51
C GLU A 81 14.83 -4.11 1.54
N THR A 82 15.80 -4.95 1.85
CA THR A 82 16.06 -6.16 1.07
C THR A 82 15.37 -7.34 1.73
N ILE A 83 14.44 -7.95 1.01
CA ILE A 83 13.76 -9.17 1.43
C ILE A 83 14.38 -10.31 0.65
N ALA A 84 14.93 -11.28 1.36
CA ALA A 84 15.56 -12.45 0.76
C ALA A 84 15.32 -13.69 1.61
N MET A 85 15.05 -14.80 0.94
CA MET A 85 14.94 -16.10 1.56
C MET A 85 15.45 -17.16 0.59
N GLY A 86 15.92 -18.29 1.11
CA GLY A 86 16.38 -19.40 0.29
C GLY A 86 16.29 -20.73 1.02
N PHE A 87 16.51 -21.79 0.28
CA PHE A 87 16.63 -23.14 0.83
C PHE A 87 17.84 -23.86 0.22
N SER A 88 18.30 -24.89 0.87
CA SER A 88 19.37 -25.75 0.38
C SER A 88 18.88 -27.21 0.23
N ILE A 89 19.41 -27.88 -0.76
CA ILE A 89 19.23 -29.32 -0.99
C ILE A 89 20.57 -29.96 -0.77
N THR A 90 20.62 -31.00 0.06
CA THR A 90 21.85 -31.71 0.37
C THR A 90 22.34 -32.54 -0.81
N GLU A 91 23.64 -32.85 -0.84
CA GLU A 91 24.24 -33.67 -1.87
C GLU A 91 23.68 -35.09 -1.87
N GLU A 92 23.47 -35.65 -0.68
CA GLU A 92 22.89 -36.99 -0.51
C GLU A 92 21.45 -37.07 -1.05
N ALA A 93 20.62 -36.03 -0.80
CA ALA A 93 19.26 -35.99 -1.34
C ALA A 93 19.24 -35.88 -2.86
N MET A 94 20.28 -35.32 -3.47
CA MET A 94 20.45 -35.29 -4.91
C MET A 94 20.89 -36.63 -5.47
N GLU A 95 21.80 -37.34 -4.78
CA GLU A 95 22.27 -38.69 -5.19
C GLU A 95 21.15 -39.70 -5.10
N ASP A 96 20.29 -39.65 -4.06
CA ASP A 96 19.15 -40.53 -3.86
C ASP A 96 17.94 -40.20 -4.73
N ASN A 97 18.03 -39.27 -5.65
CA ASN A 97 16.97 -38.84 -6.58
C ASN A 97 15.68 -38.33 -5.89
N LEU A 98 15.80 -37.82 -4.66
CA LEU A 98 14.68 -37.28 -3.89
C LEU A 98 14.41 -35.76 -4.18
N TYR A 99 15.23 -35.16 -5.01
CA TYR A 99 15.24 -33.72 -5.20
C TYR A 99 14.03 -33.17 -5.99
N ASP A 100 13.44 -33.91 -6.90
CA ASP A 100 12.36 -33.42 -7.76
C ASP A 100 11.12 -33.00 -6.97
N SER A 101 10.63 -33.86 -6.09
CA SER A 101 9.44 -33.55 -5.31
C SER A 101 9.71 -32.57 -4.17
N LEU A 102 10.90 -32.62 -3.56
CA LEU A 102 11.32 -31.73 -2.48
C LEU A 102 11.60 -30.32 -2.99
N SER A 103 12.37 -30.17 -4.07
CA SER A 103 12.68 -28.87 -4.66
C SER A 103 11.42 -28.13 -5.12
N ALA A 104 10.48 -28.83 -5.75
CA ALA A 104 9.22 -28.26 -6.17
C ALA A 104 8.36 -27.78 -4.98
N ARG A 105 8.33 -28.53 -3.88
CA ARG A 105 7.61 -28.12 -2.66
C ARG A 105 8.25 -26.91 -2.00
N TYR A 106 9.57 -26.92 -1.85
CA TYR A 106 10.29 -25.78 -1.24
C TYR A 106 10.24 -24.53 -2.10
N THR A 107 10.28 -24.66 -3.43
CA THR A 107 10.14 -23.52 -4.35
C THR A 107 8.76 -22.88 -4.22
N LYS A 108 7.69 -23.68 -4.14
CA LYS A 108 6.32 -23.16 -3.90
C LYS A 108 6.20 -22.50 -2.53
N ALA A 109 6.78 -23.12 -1.49
CA ALA A 109 6.77 -22.52 -0.15
C ALA A 109 7.54 -21.21 -0.10
N LEU A 110 8.67 -21.11 -0.80
CA LEU A 110 9.48 -19.89 -0.92
C LEU A 110 8.70 -18.78 -1.64
N ALA A 111 8.06 -19.10 -2.78
CA ALA A 111 7.25 -18.13 -3.52
C ALA A 111 6.12 -17.56 -2.66
N ARG A 112 5.40 -18.44 -1.95
CA ARG A 112 4.35 -18.05 -1.00
C ARG A 112 4.89 -17.15 0.12
N ALA A 113 6.03 -17.50 0.71
CA ALA A 113 6.62 -16.71 1.80
C ALA A 113 7.04 -15.32 1.34
N MET A 114 7.62 -15.19 0.14
CA MET A 114 7.97 -13.88 -0.44
C MET A 114 6.74 -13.02 -0.70
N ALA A 115 5.71 -13.57 -1.38
CA ALA A 115 4.45 -12.87 -1.63
C ALA A 115 3.77 -12.43 -0.32
N TYR A 116 3.66 -13.32 0.66
CA TYR A 116 3.10 -13.01 1.98
C TYR A 116 3.83 -11.84 2.67
N THR A 117 5.17 -11.87 2.68
CA THR A 117 5.96 -10.81 3.32
C THR A 117 5.74 -9.46 2.67
N LYS A 118 5.62 -9.41 1.34
CA LYS A 118 5.34 -8.18 0.60
C LYS A 118 3.98 -7.59 0.99
N GLN A 119 2.93 -8.41 1.02
CA GLN A 119 1.59 -7.96 1.39
C GLN A 119 1.51 -7.49 2.86
N VAL A 120 2.15 -8.21 3.79
CA VAL A 120 2.20 -7.79 5.21
C VAL A 120 2.92 -6.45 5.36
N LYS A 121 4.04 -6.24 4.63
CA LYS A 121 4.74 -4.95 4.65
C LYS A 121 3.91 -3.82 4.04
N ALA A 122 3.18 -4.10 2.97
CA ALA A 122 2.25 -3.15 2.38
C ALA A 122 1.07 -2.79 3.30
N ALA A 123 0.57 -3.74 4.08
CA ALA A 123 -0.49 -3.47 5.06
C ALA A 123 0.02 -2.79 6.34
N TYR A 124 1.35 -2.78 6.59
CA TYR A 124 1.91 -2.23 7.82
C TYR A 124 1.58 -0.75 8.08
N PRO A 125 1.68 0.18 7.09
CA PRO A 125 1.29 1.58 7.27
C PRO A 125 -0.18 1.74 7.65
N LEU A 126 -1.08 0.96 7.05
CA LEU A 126 -2.51 1.00 7.35
C LEU A 126 -2.81 0.46 8.77
N ASN A 127 -2.17 -0.64 9.15
CA ASN A 127 -2.36 -1.26 10.46
C ASN A 127 -1.81 -0.41 11.62
N ASN A 128 -0.75 0.37 11.38
CA ASN A 128 -0.05 1.13 12.42
C ASN A 128 -0.23 2.64 12.29
N GLY A 129 -0.86 3.12 11.23
CA GLY A 129 -0.97 4.54 10.92
C GLY A 129 -1.81 5.37 11.91
N PHE A 130 -2.59 4.73 12.79
CA PHE A 130 -3.33 5.39 13.87
C PHE A 130 -2.51 5.61 15.15
N SER A 131 -1.28 5.16 15.18
CA SER A 131 -0.42 5.21 16.36
C SER A 131 0.94 5.82 16.03
N ASN A 132 1.69 6.22 17.06
CA ASN A 132 3.07 6.70 16.93
C ASN A 132 4.07 5.67 16.35
N SER A 133 3.63 4.45 16.10
CA SER A 133 4.48 3.41 15.50
C SER A 133 4.79 3.68 14.03
N PHE A 134 3.93 4.47 13.36
CA PHE A 134 4.13 4.89 11.98
C PHE A 134 3.77 6.37 11.83
N GLN A 135 4.80 7.20 11.68
CA GLN A 135 4.66 8.63 11.47
C GLN A 135 4.91 8.96 10.00
N SER A 136 4.14 9.90 9.47
CA SER A 136 4.35 10.46 8.14
C SER A 136 5.51 11.47 8.12
N GLY A 137 5.87 11.96 6.93
CA GLY A 137 6.99 12.89 6.75
C GLY A 137 6.85 14.23 7.48
N ASP A 138 5.65 14.57 7.93
CA ASP A 138 5.34 15.76 8.75
C ASP A 138 5.49 15.52 10.27
N GLY A 139 5.88 14.32 10.68
CA GLY A 139 6.16 13.96 12.08
C GLY A 139 4.94 13.64 12.94
N VAL A 140 3.73 13.54 12.33
CA VAL A 140 2.51 13.09 13.00
C VAL A 140 2.10 11.70 12.51
N ASN A 141 1.12 11.09 13.20
CA ASN A 141 0.60 9.77 12.79
C ASN A 141 0.04 9.85 11.36
N LEU A 142 0.15 8.76 10.60
CA LEU A 142 -0.36 8.71 9.23
C LEU A 142 -1.86 9.02 9.15
N PHE A 143 -2.64 8.54 10.11
CA PHE A 143 -4.07 8.86 10.24
C PHE A 143 -4.30 9.65 11.53
N THR A 144 -4.63 10.93 11.38
CA THR A 144 -4.75 11.86 12.52
C THR A 144 -5.89 12.85 12.35
N ALA A 145 -6.39 13.33 13.48
CA ALA A 145 -7.38 14.40 13.52
C ALA A 145 -7.10 15.35 14.70
N SER A 146 -7.32 16.63 14.51
CA SER A 146 -7.17 17.63 15.57
C SER A 146 -8.20 17.37 16.69
N GLY A 147 -7.72 17.30 17.93
CA GLY A 147 -8.59 17.13 19.10
C GLY A 147 -9.07 15.70 19.35
N ASP A 148 -8.52 14.69 18.69
CA ASP A 148 -8.87 13.29 18.88
C ASP A 148 -8.31 12.69 20.19
N GLY A 149 -7.40 13.40 20.86
CA GLY A 149 -6.77 12.97 22.12
C GLY A 149 -5.72 11.87 21.97
N VAL A 150 -5.37 11.49 20.73
CA VAL A 150 -4.35 10.46 20.45
C VAL A 150 -2.96 11.07 20.49
N THR A 151 -2.05 10.44 21.22
CA THR A 151 -0.64 10.89 21.26
C THR A 151 0.00 10.82 19.88
N GLY A 152 0.60 11.93 19.42
CA GLY A 152 1.18 12.07 18.08
C GLY A 152 0.15 12.38 16.99
N GLY A 153 -1.15 12.53 17.36
CA GLY A 153 -2.22 12.92 16.48
C GLY A 153 -2.78 14.28 16.89
N ASP A 154 -2.55 15.30 16.11
CA ASP A 154 -3.19 16.63 16.30
C ASP A 154 -3.47 17.27 14.93
N GLY A 155 -3.84 16.44 13.95
CA GLY A 155 -4.01 16.83 12.57
C GLY A 155 -2.68 17.08 11.84
N HIS A 156 -2.69 16.95 10.54
CA HIS A 156 -1.53 17.23 9.68
C HIS A 156 -1.27 18.72 9.61
N PRO A 157 -0.07 19.20 10.01
CA PRO A 157 0.24 20.62 10.00
C PRO A 157 0.33 21.15 8.56
N LEU A 158 -0.21 22.34 8.35
CA LEU A 158 -0.13 23.07 7.08
C LEU A 158 0.90 24.20 7.17
N VAL A 159 1.53 24.54 6.07
CA VAL A 159 2.45 25.70 5.97
C VAL A 159 1.75 27.01 6.33
N SER A 160 0.44 27.11 6.09
CA SER A 160 -0.40 28.24 6.48
C SER A 160 -0.64 28.38 7.99
N GLY A 161 -0.18 27.42 8.81
CA GLY A 161 -0.42 27.37 10.25
C GLY A 161 -1.73 26.70 10.68
N GLY A 162 -2.52 26.19 9.71
CA GLY A 162 -3.69 25.36 9.94
C GLY A 162 -3.34 23.88 10.11
N LYS A 163 -4.37 23.03 10.20
CA LYS A 163 -4.25 21.59 10.29
C LYS A 163 -5.32 20.91 9.43
N ASN A 164 -4.96 19.84 8.77
CA ASN A 164 -5.88 18.97 8.05
C ASN A 164 -6.08 17.64 8.79
N ASN A 165 -7.29 17.15 8.76
CA ASN A 165 -7.65 15.85 9.30
C ASN A 165 -7.85 14.88 8.13
N ASN A 166 -7.32 13.67 8.25
CA ASN A 166 -7.55 12.58 7.30
C ASN A 166 -8.30 11.40 7.91
N ARG A 167 -8.83 11.59 9.12
CA ARG A 167 -9.77 10.70 9.79
C ARG A 167 -10.79 11.52 10.58
N PRO A 168 -12.00 10.97 10.87
CA PRO A 168 -12.94 11.64 11.76
C PRO A 168 -12.39 11.75 13.19
N VAL A 169 -12.71 12.84 13.89
CA VAL A 169 -12.30 13.07 15.29
C VAL A 169 -12.83 11.97 16.22
N THR A 170 -14.06 11.55 15.98
CA THR A 170 -14.68 10.42 16.69
C THR A 170 -14.69 9.20 15.78
N ALA A 171 -14.05 8.13 16.24
CA ALA A 171 -14.04 6.86 15.49
C ALA A 171 -15.47 6.36 15.28
N ALA A 172 -15.76 5.87 14.10
CA ALA A 172 -17.06 5.33 13.72
C ALA A 172 -16.89 4.05 12.90
N ASP A 173 -17.75 3.08 13.19
CA ASP A 173 -17.81 1.84 12.39
C ASP A 173 -18.34 2.12 10.99
N LEU A 174 -18.02 1.24 10.03
CA LEU A 174 -18.49 1.34 8.66
C LEU A 174 -20.01 1.15 8.60
N ASN A 175 -20.69 2.24 8.32
CA ASN A 175 -22.14 2.29 8.09
C ASN A 175 -22.46 3.40 7.07
N GLU A 176 -23.72 3.52 6.67
CA GLU A 176 -24.15 4.50 5.68
C GLU A 176 -23.80 5.93 6.12
N THR A 177 -24.15 6.30 7.33
CA THR A 177 -23.91 7.67 7.85
C THR A 177 -22.44 8.00 7.98
N SER A 178 -21.60 7.06 8.46
CA SER A 178 -20.15 7.30 8.57
C SER A 178 -19.50 7.44 7.20
N LEU A 179 -19.98 6.68 6.20
CA LEU A 179 -19.47 6.76 4.83
C LEU A 179 -19.90 8.07 4.14
N GLU A 180 -21.15 8.51 4.33
CA GLU A 180 -21.64 9.80 3.83
C GLU A 180 -20.85 10.96 4.45
N ASN A 181 -20.62 10.95 5.76
CA ASN A 181 -19.80 11.95 6.43
C ASN A 181 -18.36 11.97 5.89
N ALA A 182 -17.74 10.80 5.69
CA ALA A 182 -16.40 10.72 5.13
C ALA A 182 -16.32 11.32 3.71
N VAL A 183 -17.32 11.08 2.86
CA VAL A 183 -17.40 11.69 1.52
C VAL A 183 -17.50 13.22 1.60
N ILE A 184 -18.29 13.74 2.55
CA ILE A 184 -18.43 15.19 2.77
C ILE A 184 -17.12 15.79 3.29
N GLU A 185 -16.46 15.13 4.24
CA GLU A 185 -15.17 15.58 4.79
C GLU A 185 -14.06 15.59 3.73
N ILE A 186 -13.97 14.55 2.88
CA ILE A 186 -13.02 14.48 1.77
C ILE A 186 -13.23 15.63 0.79
N ALA A 187 -14.48 15.96 0.46
CA ALA A 187 -14.79 17.07 -0.43
C ALA A 187 -14.36 18.44 0.14
N ALA A 188 -14.17 18.56 1.44
CA ALA A 188 -13.72 19.76 2.13
C ALA A 188 -12.19 19.83 2.34
N PHE A 189 -11.42 18.88 1.82
CA PHE A 189 -9.96 18.89 1.96
C PHE A 189 -9.32 20.11 1.32
N THR A 190 -8.32 20.64 1.99
CA THR A 190 -7.56 21.83 1.55
C THR A 190 -6.09 21.48 1.33
N ASP A 191 -5.43 22.28 0.48
CA ASP A 191 -3.99 22.21 0.27
C ASP A 191 -3.20 22.88 1.42
N GLU A 192 -1.87 22.95 1.30
CA GLU A 192 -0.95 23.57 2.27
C GLU A 192 -1.19 25.07 2.49
N ARG A 193 -1.89 25.74 1.59
CA ARG A 193 -2.27 27.16 1.68
C ARG A 193 -3.71 27.39 2.11
N GLY A 194 -4.45 26.28 2.37
CA GLY A 194 -5.85 26.32 2.76
C GLY A 194 -6.82 26.49 1.58
N LEU A 195 -6.37 26.28 0.34
CA LEU A 195 -7.24 26.29 -0.83
C LEU A 195 -7.96 24.94 -0.98
N LEU A 196 -9.25 24.98 -1.28
CA LEU A 196 -10.05 23.77 -1.49
C LEU A 196 -9.54 23.01 -2.72
N ILE A 197 -9.19 21.72 -2.55
CA ILE A 197 -8.71 20.87 -3.64
C ILE A 197 -9.81 20.09 -4.32
N ALA A 198 -11.03 20.10 -3.78
CA ALA A 198 -12.21 19.37 -4.29
C ALA A 198 -11.94 17.88 -4.51
N ALA A 199 -11.25 17.24 -3.56
CA ALA A 199 -10.93 15.81 -3.58
C ALA A 199 -12.20 14.95 -3.62
N ARG A 200 -12.11 13.78 -4.23
CA ARG A 200 -13.19 12.80 -4.33
C ARG A 200 -12.75 11.43 -3.85
N PRO A 201 -13.62 10.65 -3.21
CA PRO A 201 -13.37 9.25 -2.97
C PRO A 201 -13.20 8.49 -4.29
N ARG A 202 -12.31 7.51 -4.29
CA ARG A 202 -12.04 6.64 -5.44
C ARG A 202 -12.41 5.19 -5.15
N SER A 203 -11.84 4.61 -4.10
CA SER A 203 -12.10 3.23 -3.70
C SER A 203 -12.15 3.07 -2.18
N LEU A 204 -12.83 2.03 -1.71
CA LEU A 204 -12.95 1.67 -0.30
C LEU A 204 -12.14 0.40 -0.02
N ILE A 205 -11.21 0.45 0.94
CA ILE A 205 -10.43 -0.71 1.38
C ILE A 205 -10.98 -1.19 2.71
N VAL A 206 -11.29 -2.48 2.79
CA VAL A 206 -11.90 -3.09 3.98
C VAL A 206 -11.23 -4.41 4.36
N PRO A 207 -11.20 -4.79 5.64
CA PRO A 207 -10.83 -6.13 6.07
C PRO A 207 -11.92 -7.15 5.68
N PRO A 208 -11.63 -8.46 5.67
CA PRO A 208 -12.60 -9.51 5.36
C PRO A 208 -13.87 -9.46 6.23
N ALA A 209 -13.75 -9.00 7.49
CA ALA A 209 -14.88 -8.87 8.41
C ALA A 209 -15.96 -7.88 7.92
N LEU A 210 -15.55 -6.82 7.21
CA LEU A 210 -16.46 -5.78 6.70
C LEU A 210 -16.91 -6.01 5.25
N MET A 211 -16.43 -7.04 4.57
CA MET A 211 -16.71 -7.32 3.15
C MET A 211 -18.22 -7.30 2.84
N PHE A 212 -19.04 -7.99 3.63
CA PHE A 212 -20.49 -8.04 3.42
C PHE A 212 -21.19 -6.71 3.72
N THR A 213 -20.64 -5.94 4.65
CA THR A 213 -21.16 -4.60 4.97
C THR A 213 -20.86 -3.64 3.82
N ALA A 214 -19.62 -3.64 3.31
CA ALA A 214 -19.22 -2.85 2.15
C ALA A 214 -20.05 -3.19 0.91
N ASN A 215 -20.27 -4.48 0.64
CA ASN A 215 -21.12 -4.91 -0.46
C ASN A 215 -22.55 -4.38 -0.33
N ARG A 216 -23.15 -4.48 0.85
CA ARG A 216 -24.50 -3.94 1.08
C ARG A 216 -24.58 -2.42 0.91
N LEU A 217 -23.54 -1.69 1.34
CA LEU A 217 -23.53 -0.23 1.22
C LEU A 217 -23.32 0.26 -0.22
N LEU A 218 -22.47 -0.43 -0.99
CA LEU A 218 -22.07 0.04 -2.33
C LEU A 218 -22.85 -0.59 -3.46
N GLU A 219 -23.42 -1.81 -3.30
CA GLU A 219 -24.02 -2.55 -4.41
C GLU A 219 -25.55 -2.59 -4.37
N THR A 220 -26.19 -2.31 -3.23
CA THR A 220 -27.65 -2.35 -3.16
C THR A 220 -28.28 -1.11 -3.77
N THR A 221 -29.40 -1.27 -4.49
CA THR A 221 -30.15 -0.17 -5.10
C THR A 221 -31.01 0.58 -4.09
N GLN A 222 -31.45 -0.12 -3.05
CA GLN A 222 -32.30 0.42 -2.00
C GLN A 222 -31.54 0.44 -0.67
N ARG A 223 -31.93 1.36 0.19
CA ARG A 223 -31.36 1.48 1.53
C ARG A 223 -31.62 0.23 2.36
N VAL A 224 -30.56 -0.30 2.97
CA VAL A 224 -30.65 -1.53 3.78
C VAL A 224 -31.20 -1.21 5.16
N GLY A 225 -32.22 -1.99 5.60
CA GLY A 225 -32.75 -1.91 6.96
C GLY A 225 -33.91 -0.93 7.14
N THR A 226 -34.47 -0.36 6.07
CA THR A 226 -35.70 0.44 6.12
C THR A 226 -36.88 -0.36 5.56
N ALA A 227 -38.07 -0.10 6.10
CA ALA A 227 -39.32 -0.65 5.55
C ALA A 227 -39.82 0.14 4.33
N ASP A 228 -39.32 1.35 4.15
CA ASP A 228 -39.64 2.25 3.08
C ASP A 228 -38.73 1.98 1.86
N ASN A 229 -39.21 2.37 0.69
CA ASN A 229 -38.53 2.13 -0.58
C ASN A 229 -37.47 3.22 -0.89
N ASP A 230 -36.63 3.52 0.12
CA ASP A 230 -35.62 4.56 0.04
C ASP A 230 -34.49 4.19 -0.91
N ILE A 231 -34.00 5.15 -1.64
CA ILE A 231 -32.86 4.98 -2.56
C ILE A 231 -31.55 4.98 -1.77
N ASN A 232 -30.65 4.05 -2.09
CA ASN A 232 -29.27 4.11 -1.63
C ASN A 232 -28.53 5.25 -2.33
N ALA A 233 -28.32 6.36 -1.63
CA ALA A 233 -27.71 7.56 -2.17
C ALA A 233 -26.24 7.33 -2.58
N ILE A 234 -25.48 6.58 -1.80
CA ILE A 234 -24.05 6.30 -2.03
C ILE A 234 -23.85 5.64 -3.38
N ARG A 235 -24.64 4.59 -3.66
CA ARG A 235 -24.57 3.90 -4.94
C ARG A 235 -25.12 4.76 -6.09
N ASN A 236 -26.26 5.39 -5.88
CA ASN A 236 -26.94 6.14 -6.94
C ASN A 236 -26.10 7.34 -7.43
N MET A 237 -25.37 7.98 -6.54
CA MET A 237 -24.45 9.09 -6.87
C MET A 237 -23.11 8.60 -7.41
N GLY A 238 -22.79 7.31 -7.31
CA GLY A 238 -21.46 6.80 -7.61
C GLY A 238 -20.39 7.42 -6.72
N ALA A 239 -20.67 7.56 -5.42
CA ALA A 239 -19.81 8.25 -4.47
C ALA A 239 -18.41 7.59 -4.36
N ILE A 240 -18.33 6.27 -4.61
CA ILE A 240 -17.08 5.50 -4.64
C ILE A 240 -17.03 4.75 -5.98
N PRO A 241 -16.46 5.36 -7.03
CA PRO A 241 -16.58 4.86 -8.41
C PRO A 241 -15.88 3.53 -8.67
N GLU A 242 -14.79 3.22 -7.97
CA GLU A 242 -14.05 1.96 -8.11
C GLU A 242 -14.55 0.85 -7.16
N GLY A 243 -15.60 1.14 -6.38
CA GLY A 243 -16.18 0.17 -5.46
C GLY A 243 -15.31 -0.10 -4.24
N TYR A 244 -15.27 -1.36 -3.80
CA TYR A 244 -14.49 -1.75 -2.63
C TYR A 244 -13.52 -2.89 -2.96
N SER A 245 -12.42 -2.93 -2.22
CA SER A 245 -11.42 -4.00 -2.25
C SER A 245 -11.25 -4.57 -0.84
N VAL A 246 -11.05 -5.90 -0.77
CA VAL A 246 -10.82 -6.60 0.49
C VAL A 246 -9.32 -6.83 0.65
N ASN A 247 -8.74 -6.31 1.73
CA ASN A 247 -7.35 -6.59 2.06
C ASN A 247 -7.28 -7.57 3.25
N HIS A 248 -6.74 -8.76 2.99
CA HIS A 248 -6.67 -9.86 3.96
C HIS A 248 -5.59 -9.65 5.04
N TYR A 249 -4.70 -8.69 4.86
CA TYR A 249 -3.57 -8.41 5.76
C TYR A 249 -3.85 -7.29 6.76
N LEU A 250 -5.06 -6.72 6.74
CA LEU A 250 -5.52 -5.79 7.75
C LEU A 250 -5.80 -6.54 9.05
N THR A 251 -5.23 -6.07 10.14
CA THR A 251 -5.34 -6.70 11.47
C THR A 251 -6.54 -6.22 12.27
N ASP A 252 -6.97 -4.97 12.05
CA ASP A 252 -8.18 -4.43 12.67
C ASP A 252 -9.42 -4.80 11.86
N SER A 253 -10.34 -5.53 12.48
CA SER A 253 -11.57 -5.99 11.87
C SER A 253 -12.60 -4.89 11.61
N ASN A 254 -12.44 -3.71 12.20
CA ASN A 254 -13.39 -2.60 12.13
C ASN A 254 -12.87 -1.39 11.35
N ALA A 255 -11.55 -1.34 11.09
CA ALA A 255 -10.95 -0.26 10.32
C ALA A 255 -11.34 -0.35 8.84
N PHE A 256 -11.62 0.78 8.23
CA PHE A 256 -11.81 0.92 6.80
C PHE A 256 -11.08 2.17 6.30
N PHE A 257 -10.67 2.15 5.03
CA PHE A 257 -9.89 3.22 4.44
C PHE A 257 -10.50 3.63 3.10
N ILE A 258 -10.45 4.92 2.80
CA ILE A 258 -10.94 5.47 1.54
C ILE A 258 -9.76 6.04 0.79
N ILE A 259 -9.51 5.52 -0.40
CA ILE A 259 -8.54 6.08 -1.33
C ILE A 259 -9.22 7.22 -2.10
N THR A 260 -8.51 8.33 -2.24
CA THR A 260 -8.99 9.53 -2.94
C THR A 260 -8.32 9.67 -4.31
N ASP A 261 -8.82 10.60 -5.11
CA ASP A 261 -8.24 10.98 -6.41
C ASP A 261 -7.10 11.99 -6.31
N VAL A 262 -6.69 12.35 -5.07
CA VAL A 262 -5.57 13.28 -4.84
C VAL A 262 -4.27 12.63 -5.31
N PRO A 263 -3.49 13.29 -6.18
CA PRO A 263 -2.22 12.77 -6.68
C PRO A 263 -1.17 12.67 -5.57
N ASN A 264 -0.14 11.85 -5.80
CA ASN A 264 0.97 11.61 -4.86
C ASN A 264 0.50 11.06 -3.51
N GLY A 265 -0.38 10.05 -3.56
CA GLY A 265 -0.83 9.31 -2.39
C GLY A 265 0.25 8.36 -1.84
N MET A 266 -0.16 7.21 -1.35
CA MET A 266 0.76 6.19 -0.85
C MET A 266 1.55 5.58 -2.00
N LYS A 267 2.89 5.49 -1.84
CA LYS A 267 3.81 5.02 -2.88
C LYS A 267 4.51 3.74 -2.50
N HIS A 268 4.72 2.91 -3.51
CA HIS A 268 5.57 1.72 -3.45
C HIS A 268 6.76 1.92 -4.39
N PHE A 269 7.97 2.00 -3.84
CA PHE A 269 9.19 2.10 -4.63
C PHE A 269 9.84 0.73 -4.80
N GLN A 270 9.91 0.26 -6.04
CA GLN A 270 10.56 -0.99 -6.38
C GLN A 270 12.00 -0.70 -6.84
N ARG A 271 13.00 -1.08 -5.99
CA ARG A 271 14.42 -0.92 -6.30
C ARG A 271 14.99 -2.08 -7.10
N THR A 272 14.62 -3.30 -6.73
CA THR A 272 15.02 -4.52 -7.44
C THR A 272 13.78 -5.42 -7.49
N SER A 273 13.39 -5.78 -8.71
CA SER A 273 12.33 -6.76 -8.93
C SER A 273 12.74 -8.11 -8.36
N LEU A 274 11.79 -9.01 -8.22
CA LEU A 274 12.02 -10.35 -7.71
C LEU A 274 13.03 -11.10 -8.60
N GLU A 275 14.17 -11.43 -8.03
CA GLU A 275 15.24 -12.18 -8.66
C GLU A 275 15.44 -13.51 -7.96
N THR A 276 15.63 -14.57 -8.73
CA THR A 276 15.97 -15.89 -8.24
C THR A 276 17.36 -16.28 -8.69
N SER A 277 18.11 -16.97 -7.84
CA SER A 277 19.43 -17.51 -8.20
C SER A 277 19.68 -18.84 -7.51
N MET A 278 20.48 -19.68 -8.16
CA MET A 278 20.91 -20.97 -7.66
C MET A 278 22.41 -21.10 -7.78
N ASP A 279 23.04 -21.62 -6.73
CA ASP A 279 24.49 -21.85 -6.70
C ASP A 279 24.81 -23.10 -5.86
N GLY A 280 25.94 -23.74 -6.15
CA GLY A 280 26.46 -24.85 -5.37
C GLY A 280 27.45 -24.38 -4.32
N ASP A 281 27.31 -24.89 -3.11
CA ASP A 281 28.28 -24.68 -2.05
C ASP A 281 29.43 -25.68 -2.20
N PHE A 282 30.63 -25.16 -2.34
CA PHE A 282 31.84 -25.99 -2.54
C PHE A 282 32.18 -26.83 -1.28
N ASP A 283 32.02 -26.25 -0.10
CA ASP A 283 32.44 -26.87 1.15
C ASP A 283 31.49 -28.01 1.60
N THR A 284 30.17 -27.82 1.39
CA THR A 284 29.16 -28.77 1.84
C THR A 284 28.59 -29.64 0.72
N GLY A 285 28.92 -29.33 -0.55
CA GLY A 285 28.33 -30.03 -1.68
C GLY A 285 26.85 -29.72 -1.96
N ASN A 286 26.21 -28.91 -1.13
CA ASN A 286 24.79 -28.58 -1.21
C ASN A 286 24.48 -27.63 -2.37
N VAL A 287 23.26 -27.72 -2.91
CA VAL A 287 22.71 -26.74 -3.84
C VAL A 287 21.81 -25.78 -3.10
N ARG A 288 22.05 -24.48 -3.28
CA ARG A 288 21.29 -23.40 -2.66
C ARG A 288 20.47 -22.66 -3.70
N TYR A 289 19.19 -22.51 -3.43
CA TYR A 289 18.28 -21.68 -4.24
C TYR A 289 17.75 -20.54 -3.38
N LYS A 290 17.79 -19.31 -3.90
CA LYS A 290 17.33 -18.11 -3.19
C LYS A 290 16.47 -17.25 -4.10
N ALA A 291 15.52 -16.55 -3.47
CA ALA A 291 14.78 -15.44 -4.04
C ALA A 291 15.13 -14.16 -3.28
N ARG A 292 15.18 -13.04 -3.98
CA ARG A 292 15.49 -11.73 -3.43
C ARG A 292 14.70 -10.66 -4.16
N GLU A 293 14.20 -9.69 -3.42
CA GLU A 293 13.63 -8.44 -3.93
C GLU A 293 14.01 -7.28 -3.02
N ARG A 294 13.91 -6.06 -3.52
CA ARG A 294 14.21 -4.86 -2.73
C ARG A 294 13.21 -3.76 -3.05
N TYR A 295 12.53 -3.26 -2.01
CA TYR A 295 11.47 -2.26 -2.13
C TYR A 295 11.25 -1.48 -0.83
N SER A 296 10.38 -0.47 -0.88
CA SER A 296 9.83 0.25 0.29
C SER A 296 8.37 0.63 0.05
N PHE A 297 7.60 0.75 1.13
CA PHE A 297 6.24 1.26 1.17
C PHE A 297 6.17 2.51 2.02
#